data_4f7703e23164c21dfdd02ba5ae242e10
#
_entry.id   4f7703e23164c21dfdd02ba5ae242e10
#
_cell.length_a   1.000
_cell.length_b   1.000
_cell.length_c   1.000
_cell.angle_alpha   90.00
_cell.angle_beta   90.00
_cell.angle_gamma   90.00
#
_symmetry.space_group_name_H-M   'P 1'
#
loop_
_entity.id
_entity.type
_entity.pdbx_description
1 polymer ?
#
loop_
_entity_poly.entity_id
_entity_poly.type
_entity_poly.pdbx_seq_one_letter_code
_entity_poly.pdbx_strand_id
1 'polypeptide(L)'
;MGNVRIIFIFLLLSPIYIHAQVNKVLPAESRNMQLVGVSDLQGRPAYQPVIHQQAKRWIAYIGLHEGSEINPLNGQIEGNGTIAVDVTDPQHPHILAHIPGDYLDPGKDSEAQFVRVCDIANGTYLLRDAASRTRHELWNVTDPAHPEFVNIIVDGLKGTHKNWWECDTGIAYLVSQDPTWRRRPIKIYDLSDPVHPRFIRDFGLDGQQPGSGMEPAPGPIHGPISYQGRVYFAYGSSSMGTIQIVDREKLLNGNPEPTPVNLLSPQIGRLDMPRIWGAHTTYPMLGVHVKEFEKDAVGSVKDILVVTSETPREDCRNARAPLFLLDISEPQYPFPIANFLVPEQSGNFCARGGRFGPHSIQESFTPLFYGKMVMVSYFNVGVRAVDVRDPFHPVEAGFYIPAITERTKPICYEEQGKQICSTVIQTNNVEVDERGYIYIVDRSGTGMHILELTGDARAVLESE
;
A
#
# COMPACT_ATOMS: atom_id res chain seq x y z
N MET A 1 18.28 78.53 24.45
CA MET A 1 18.02 78.21 23.05
C MET A 1 18.21 76.70 22.90
N GLY A 2 17.15 75.93 23.07
CA GLY A 2 17.19 74.48 23.02
C GLY A 2 16.65 73.97 21.69
N ASN A 3 17.47 73.22 20.96
CA ASN A 3 17.07 72.55 19.68
C ASN A 3 16.32 71.32 19.98
N VAL A 4 15.04 71.28 19.58
CA VAL A 4 14.20 70.07 19.53
C VAL A 4 14.47 69.39 18.21
N ARG A 5 15.02 68.15 18.23
CA ARG A 5 15.12 67.27 17.07
C ARG A 5 13.88 66.42 17.02
N ILE A 6 13.08 66.59 15.99
CA ILE A 6 11.93 65.70 15.65
C ILE A 6 12.47 64.53 14.85
N ILE A 7 12.34 63.31 15.38
CA ILE A 7 12.68 62.06 14.68
C ILE A 7 11.38 61.58 13.98
N PHE A 8 11.37 61.57 12.68
CA PHE A 8 10.33 60.91 11.88
C PHE A 8 10.64 59.42 11.76
N ILE A 9 9.83 58.59 12.39
CA ILE A 9 9.87 57.15 12.18
C ILE A 9 8.98 56.82 10.97
N PHE A 10 9.61 56.46 9.86
CA PHE A 10 8.89 55.87 8.70
C PHE A 10 8.59 54.39 9.00
N LEU A 11 7.33 54.06 9.27
CA LEU A 11 6.85 52.71 9.27
C LEU A 11 6.71 52.23 7.81
N LEU A 12 7.63 51.42 7.34
CA LEU A 12 7.54 50.69 6.10
C LEU A 12 6.51 49.57 6.28
N LEU A 13 5.27 49.78 5.87
CA LEU A 13 4.25 48.76 5.68
C LEU A 13 4.60 47.94 4.41
N SER A 14 5.28 46.81 4.61
CA SER A 14 5.44 45.82 3.52
C SER A 14 4.09 45.20 3.21
N PRO A 15 3.61 45.18 1.94
CA PRO A 15 2.39 44.51 1.60
C PRO A 15 2.60 43.01 1.77
N ILE A 16 1.81 42.38 2.65
CA ILE A 16 1.68 40.94 2.74
C ILE A 16 0.88 40.51 1.51
N TYR A 17 1.58 40.02 0.49
CA TYR A 17 0.92 39.32 -0.62
C TYR A 17 0.45 37.96 -0.12
N ILE A 18 -0.80 37.89 0.31
CA ILE A 18 -1.50 36.61 0.46
C ILE A 18 -1.73 36.09 -0.96
N HIS A 19 -0.88 35.19 -1.45
CA HIS A 19 -1.20 34.42 -2.63
C HIS A 19 -2.32 33.46 -2.23
N ALA A 20 -3.56 33.84 -2.51
CA ALA A 20 -4.67 32.91 -2.52
C ALA A 20 -4.36 31.88 -3.64
N GLN A 21 -3.93 30.67 -3.28
CA GLN A 21 -3.92 29.55 -4.20
C GLN A 21 -5.38 29.30 -4.61
N VAL A 22 -5.72 29.67 -5.83
CA VAL A 22 -6.97 29.26 -6.44
C VAL A 22 -6.88 27.74 -6.59
N ASN A 23 -7.68 26.99 -5.83
CA ASN A 23 -7.80 25.54 -5.99
C ASN A 23 -8.20 25.26 -7.44
N LYS A 24 -7.24 24.78 -8.22
CA LYS A 24 -7.44 24.51 -9.64
C LYS A 24 -8.20 23.18 -9.74
N VAL A 25 -9.49 23.24 -9.96
CA VAL A 25 -10.30 22.07 -10.32
C VAL A 25 -9.80 21.55 -11.68
N LEU A 26 -9.43 20.28 -11.74
CA LEU A 26 -9.01 19.59 -12.97
C LEU A 26 -9.91 18.37 -13.19
N PRO A 27 -10.37 18.14 -14.44
CA PRO A 27 -11.15 16.94 -14.76
C PRO A 27 -10.29 15.68 -14.60
N ALA A 28 -10.97 14.54 -14.47
CA ALA A 28 -10.32 13.25 -14.54
C ALA A 28 -9.74 13.01 -15.95
N GLU A 29 -8.63 12.26 -16.00
CA GLU A 29 -8.01 11.82 -17.25
C GLU A 29 -8.05 10.30 -17.31
N SER A 30 -8.34 9.72 -18.47
CA SER A 30 -8.39 8.26 -18.62
C SER A 30 -8.09 7.79 -20.03
N ARG A 31 -7.65 6.54 -20.14
CA ARG A 31 -7.56 5.78 -21.37
C ARG A 31 -7.85 4.31 -21.08
N ASN A 32 -8.77 3.69 -21.82
CA ASN A 32 -9.18 2.30 -21.66
C ASN A 32 -9.61 1.93 -20.22
N MET A 33 -10.10 2.93 -19.47
CA MET A 33 -10.57 2.79 -18.11
C MET A 33 -11.64 3.85 -17.83
N GLN A 34 -12.71 3.49 -17.15
CA GLN A 34 -13.79 4.41 -16.80
C GLN A 34 -14.17 4.34 -15.33
N LEU A 35 -14.70 5.48 -14.83
CA LEU A 35 -15.25 5.59 -13.50
C LEU A 35 -16.64 4.94 -13.45
N VAL A 36 -16.86 4.09 -12.45
CA VAL A 36 -18.14 3.42 -12.17
C VAL A 36 -18.83 4.08 -10.99
N GLY A 37 -18.10 4.32 -9.88
CA GLY A 37 -18.65 4.94 -8.69
C GLY A 37 -17.58 5.55 -7.78
N VAL A 38 -18.02 6.35 -6.80
CA VAL A 38 -17.14 7.03 -5.85
C VAL A 38 -17.74 6.99 -4.45
N SER A 39 -16.90 6.67 -3.45
CA SER A 39 -17.19 6.95 -2.04
C SER A 39 -16.23 8.02 -1.55
N ASP A 40 -16.72 9.08 -0.91
CA ASP A 40 -15.89 10.17 -0.39
C ASP A 40 -15.10 9.80 0.87
N LEU A 41 -15.33 8.60 1.43
CA LEU A 41 -14.71 8.10 2.65
C LEU A 41 -14.76 9.13 3.80
N GLN A 42 -15.83 9.92 3.88
CA GLN A 42 -15.99 11.01 4.86
C GLN A 42 -14.89 12.08 4.80
N GLY A 43 -14.25 12.27 3.62
CA GLY A 43 -13.12 13.20 3.46
C GLY A 43 -11.82 12.77 4.15
N ARG A 44 -11.71 11.53 4.61
CA ARG A 44 -10.54 10.99 5.30
C ARG A 44 -9.46 10.55 4.29
N PRO A 45 -8.17 10.85 4.56
CA PRO A 45 -7.07 10.37 3.72
C PRO A 45 -6.95 8.85 3.81
N ALA A 46 -7.05 8.18 2.65
CA ALA A 46 -7.10 6.72 2.58
C ALA A 46 -5.75 6.09 2.23
N TYR A 47 -5.54 4.85 2.69
CA TYR A 47 -4.30 4.11 2.48
C TYR A 47 -4.52 2.83 1.68
N GLN A 48 -5.06 1.76 2.27
CA GLN A 48 -5.19 0.45 1.63
C GLN A 48 -6.65 0.01 1.54
N PRO A 49 -7.15 -0.33 0.34
CA PRO A 49 -8.41 -1.04 0.16
C PRO A 49 -8.18 -2.56 0.24
N VAL A 50 -9.12 -3.28 0.81
CA VAL A 50 -9.29 -4.74 0.69
C VAL A 50 -10.73 -5.01 0.37
N ILE A 51 -10.98 -5.81 -0.68
CA ILE A 51 -12.33 -6.14 -1.12
C ILE A 51 -12.63 -7.58 -0.71
N HIS A 52 -13.72 -7.77 0.01
CA HIS A 52 -14.11 -9.09 0.52
C HIS A 52 -15.57 -9.39 0.21
N GLN A 53 -15.83 -10.59 -0.31
CA GLN A 53 -17.18 -11.07 -0.54
C GLN A 53 -17.72 -11.73 0.74
N GLN A 54 -18.74 -11.12 1.35
CA GLN A 54 -19.44 -11.66 2.51
C GLN A 54 -20.85 -12.12 2.10
N ALA A 55 -21.04 -13.42 1.98
CA ALA A 55 -22.26 -14.03 1.45
C ALA A 55 -22.59 -13.49 0.04
N LYS A 56 -23.61 -12.61 -0.08
CA LYS A 56 -24.01 -12.00 -1.37
C LYS A 56 -23.56 -10.54 -1.50
N ARG A 57 -22.84 -10.03 -0.51
CA ARG A 57 -22.40 -8.62 -0.47
C ARG A 57 -20.91 -8.54 -0.76
N TRP A 58 -20.52 -7.45 -1.39
CA TRP A 58 -19.13 -7.07 -1.57
C TRP A 58 -18.83 -5.89 -0.67
N ILE A 59 -17.87 -6.05 0.22
CA ILE A 59 -17.49 -5.04 1.20
C ILE A 59 -16.07 -4.62 0.94
N ALA A 60 -15.85 -3.31 0.83
CA ALA A 60 -14.52 -2.72 0.80
C ALA A 60 -14.16 -2.24 2.22
N TYR A 61 -13.05 -2.74 2.76
CA TYR A 61 -12.47 -2.28 4.01
C TYR A 61 -11.27 -1.39 3.68
N ILE A 62 -11.33 -0.14 4.14
CA ILE A 62 -10.36 0.89 3.76
C ILE A 62 -9.59 1.34 4.99
N GLY A 63 -8.28 1.06 5.00
CA GLY A 63 -7.36 1.63 6.00
C GLY A 63 -7.08 3.11 5.73
N LEU A 64 -6.89 3.91 6.78
CA LEU A 64 -6.77 5.35 6.71
C LEU A 64 -5.44 5.85 7.27
N HIS A 65 -4.95 6.98 6.73
CA HIS A 65 -3.86 7.77 7.27
C HIS A 65 -4.27 8.54 8.53
N GLU A 66 -3.27 9.04 9.25
CA GLU A 66 -3.41 9.83 10.46
C GLU A 66 -4.35 11.03 10.30
N GLY A 67 -5.10 11.31 11.37
CA GLY A 67 -6.02 12.42 11.50
C GLY A 67 -7.25 12.05 12.31
N SER A 68 -8.19 12.99 12.37
CA SER A 68 -9.52 12.82 12.94
C SER A 68 -10.53 13.66 12.16
N GLU A 69 -11.76 13.18 12.07
CA GLU A 69 -12.86 13.86 11.40
C GLU A 69 -14.18 13.52 12.11
N ILE A 70 -15.20 14.34 11.89
CA ILE A 70 -16.56 13.99 12.34
C ILE A 70 -17.04 12.77 11.55
N ASN A 71 -17.48 11.74 12.27
CA ASN A 71 -18.16 10.60 11.67
C ASN A 71 -19.65 10.96 11.44
N PRO A 72 -20.12 11.09 10.18
CA PRO A 72 -21.50 11.44 9.90
C PRO A 72 -22.52 10.41 10.38
N LEU A 73 -22.10 9.16 10.63
CA LEU A 73 -23.01 8.08 11.08
C LEU A 73 -23.47 8.28 12.52
N ASN A 74 -22.68 8.97 13.37
CA ASN A 74 -22.97 9.15 14.79
C ASN A 74 -22.77 10.60 15.30
N GLY A 75 -22.19 11.49 14.49
CA GLY A 75 -21.92 12.88 14.84
C GLY A 75 -20.73 13.10 15.79
N GLN A 76 -19.95 12.06 16.09
CA GLN A 76 -18.77 12.18 16.97
C GLN A 76 -17.50 12.49 16.18
N ILE A 77 -16.53 13.15 16.81
CA ILE A 77 -15.17 13.22 16.30
C ILE A 77 -14.49 11.89 16.56
N GLU A 78 -13.94 11.28 15.52
CA GLU A 78 -13.25 9.99 15.60
C GLU A 78 -11.91 10.05 14.88
N GLY A 79 -10.87 9.51 15.51
CA GLY A 79 -9.56 9.31 14.89
C GLY A 79 -9.65 8.37 13.69
N ASN A 80 -8.87 8.63 12.67
CA ASN A 80 -8.86 7.83 11.45
C ASN A 80 -8.45 6.37 11.74
N GLY A 81 -9.17 5.45 11.13
CA GLY A 81 -9.00 4.02 11.36
C GLY A 81 -9.34 3.19 10.12
N THR A 82 -10.49 2.53 10.15
CA THR A 82 -10.94 1.71 9.04
C THR A 82 -12.39 2.02 8.70
N ILE A 83 -12.69 2.21 7.41
CA ILE A 83 -14.06 2.37 6.91
C ILE A 83 -14.50 1.09 6.22
N ALA A 84 -15.70 0.59 6.53
CA ALA A 84 -16.39 -0.45 5.80
C ALA A 84 -17.39 0.18 4.83
N VAL A 85 -17.29 -0.15 3.54
CA VAL A 85 -18.14 0.36 2.46
C VAL A 85 -18.79 -0.80 1.75
N ASP A 86 -20.12 -0.80 1.62
CA ASP A 86 -20.82 -1.73 0.74
C ASP A 86 -20.63 -1.30 -0.72
N VAL A 87 -20.02 -2.17 -1.50
CA VAL A 87 -19.74 -1.99 -2.91
C VAL A 87 -20.42 -3.07 -3.77
N THR A 88 -21.48 -3.67 -3.23
CA THR A 88 -22.29 -4.67 -3.95
C THR A 88 -22.87 -4.08 -5.22
N ASP A 89 -23.41 -2.86 -5.13
CA ASP A 89 -23.65 -1.99 -6.28
C ASP A 89 -22.48 -1.01 -6.41
N PRO A 90 -21.55 -1.22 -7.35
CA PRO A 90 -20.36 -0.38 -7.47
C PRO A 90 -20.68 1.04 -7.95
N GLN A 91 -21.86 1.28 -8.53
CA GLN A 91 -22.29 2.64 -8.93
C GLN A 91 -22.75 3.48 -7.74
N HIS A 92 -23.23 2.83 -6.67
CA HIS A 92 -23.78 3.48 -5.48
C HIS A 92 -23.11 2.92 -4.20
N PRO A 93 -21.79 3.05 -4.03
CA PRO A 93 -21.12 2.60 -2.82
C PRO A 93 -21.61 3.38 -1.60
N HIS A 94 -21.86 2.70 -0.47
CA HIS A 94 -22.30 3.36 0.74
C HIS A 94 -21.55 2.90 1.98
N ILE A 95 -21.22 3.85 2.86
CA ILE A 95 -20.47 3.60 4.08
C ILE A 95 -21.39 2.91 5.09
N LEU A 96 -20.93 1.78 5.63
CA LEU A 96 -21.63 0.99 6.65
C LEU A 96 -21.18 1.35 8.06
N ALA A 97 -19.85 1.47 8.26
CA ALA A 97 -19.26 1.73 9.56
C ALA A 97 -17.91 2.45 9.42
N HIS A 98 -17.51 3.14 10.48
CA HIS A 98 -16.15 3.57 10.72
C HIS A 98 -15.67 2.98 12.04
N ILE A 99 -14.51 2.34 12.03
CA ILE A 99 -13.82 1.80 13.21
C ILE A 99 -12.70 2.77 13.57
N PRO A 100 -12.76 3.50 14.67
CA PRO A 100 -11.72 4.44 15.08
C PRO A 100 -10.32 3.80 15.12
N GLY A 101 -9.28 4.55 14.81
CA GLY A 101 -7.92 4.03 14.74
C GLY A 101 -7.33 3.67 16.10
N ASP A 102 -7.82 4.26 17.18
CA ASP A 102 -7.55 3.83 18.55
C ASP A 102 -8.85 3.46 19.26
N TYR A 103 -9.04 2.17 19.52
CA TYR A 103 -10.22 1.67 20.22
C TYR A 103 -10.31 2.18 21.68
N LEU A 104 -9.17 2.41 22.34
CA LEU A 104 -9.12 2.85 23.74
C LEU A 104 -9.32 4.35 23.89
N ASP A 105 -9.07 5.14 22.83
CA ASP A 105 -9.29 6.58 22.78
C ASP A 105 -9.83 6.99 21.39
N PRO A 106 -11.10 6.71 21.11
CA PRO A 106 -11.68 6.87 19.78
C PRO A 106 -11.63 8.29 19.20
N GLY A 107 -11.61 9.32 20.05
CA GLY A 107 -11.59 10.72 19.64
C GLY A 107 -10.19 11.27 19.32
N LYS A 108 -9.15 10.52 19.64
CA LYS A 108 -7.77 10.92 19.43
C LYS A 108 -7.37 10.77 17.95
N ASP A 109 -6.60 11.74 17.43
CA ASP A 109 -5.93 11.61 16.13
C ASP A 109 -5.18 10.28 16.06
N SER A 110 -5.48 9.49 15.06
CA SER A 110 -4.94 8.13 14.91
C SER A 110 -4.93 7.69 13.45
N GLU A 111 -4.34 6.53 13.21
CA GLU A 111 -4.33 5.85 11.91
C GLU A 111 -4.42 4.33 12.08
N ALA A 112 -4.98 3.67 11.05
CA ALA A 112 -4.89 2.25 10.81
C ALA A 112 -4.76 2.06 9.29
N GLN A 113 -3.52 1.95 8.81
CA GLN A 113 -3.21 2.02 7.38
C GLN A 113 -3.49 0.70 6.65
N PHE A 114 -3.18 -0.42 7.29
CA PHE A 114 -3.22 -1.74 6.67
C PHE A 114 -4.29 -2.62 7.27
N VAL A 115 -5.07 -3.22 6.40
CA VAL A 115 -6.17 -4.12 6.75
C VAL A 115 -6.05 -5.43 5.98
N ARG A 116 -6.53 -6.53 6.59
CA ARG A 116 -6.77 -7.83 5.96
C ARG A 116 -8.08 -8.39 6.50
N VAL A 117 -8.80 -9.10 5.66
CA VAL A 117 -10.08 -9.70 6.03
C VAL A 117 -10.08 -11.17 5.63
N CYS A 118 -10.47 -12.02 6.57
CA CYS A 118 -10.57 -13.46 6.35
C CYS A 118 -11.85 -14.02 6.96
N ASP A 119 -12.43 -15.00 6.28
CA ASP A 119 -13.43 -15.89 6.86
C ASP A 119 -12.70 -17.01 7.60
N ILE A 120 -12.79 -17.02 8.93
CA ILE A 120 -12.14 -18.00 9.79
C ILE A 120 -13.14 -18.50 10.83
N ALA A 121 -13.12 -19.81 11.11
CA ALA A 121 -14.07 -20.44 12.00
C ALA A 121 -15.52 -20.17 11.58
N ASN A 122 -16.26 -19.43 12.38
CA ASN A 122 -17.69 -19.15 12.14
C ASN A 122 -17.96 -17.66 11.86
N GLY A 123 -16.96 -16.88 11.45
CA GLY A 123 -17.11 -15.44 11.25
C GLY A 123 -16.13 -14.85 10.27
N THR A 124 -16.39 -13.61 9.91
CA THR A 124 -15.48 -12.78 9.13
C THR A 124 -14.71 -11.87 10.08
N TYR A 125 -13.40 -11.90 9.99
CA TYR A 125 -12.53 -11.12 10.87
C TYR A 125 -11.65 -10.16 10.09
N LEU A 126 -11.42 -8.98 10.67
CA LEU A 126 -10.54 -7.94 10.16
C LEU A 126 -9.32 -7.83 11.06
N LEU A 127 -8.14 -8.05 10.47
CA LEU A 127 -6.83 -7.77 11.05
C LEU A 127 -6.37 -6.39 10.59
N ARG A 128 -5.92 -5.54 11.52
CA ARG A 128 -5.36 -4.22 11.16
C ARG A 128 -4.19 -3.81 12.05
N ASP A 129 -3.37 -2.89 11.58
CA ASP A 129 -2.55 -2.07 12.47
C ASP A 129 -3.44 -0.96 13.08
N ALA A 130 -3.04 -0.41 14.23
CA ALA A 130 -3.89 0.51 14.98
C ALA A 130 -3.09 1.40 15.93
N ALA A 131 -3.80 2.35 16.58
CA ALA A 131 -3.29 3.25 17.61
C ALA A 131 -2.04 4.01 17.15
N SER A 132 -2.14 4.67 16.00
CA SER A 132 -1.02 5.37 15.38
C SER A 132 0.22 4.48 15.24
N ARG A 133 -0.02 3.23 14.81
CA ARG A 133 0.99 2.23 14.44
C ARG A 133 1.77 1.67 15.63
N THR A 134 1.15 1.55 16.81
CA THR A 134 1.79 0.96 17.99
C THR A 134 1.34 -0.46 18.29
N ARG A 135 0.28 -0.95 17.61
CA ARG A 135 -0.28 -2.30 17.85
C ARG A 135 -0.95 -2.89 16.62
N HIS A 136 -1.26 -4.20 16.69
CA HIS A 136 -2.13 -4.90 15.77
C HIS A 136 -3.36 -5.42 16.51
N GLU A 137 -4.53 -5.30 15.87
CA GLU A 137 -5.85 -5.63 16.41
C GLU A 137 -6.62 -6.56 15.51
N LEU A 138 -7.54 -7.33 16.13
CA LEU A 138 -8.58 -8.13 15.47
C LEU A 138 -9.97 -7.60 15.80
N TRP A 139 -10.80 -7.55 14.77
CA TRP A 139 -12.20 -7.18 14.85
C TRP A 139 -13.07 -8.24 14.19
N ASN A 140 -14.22 -8.57 14.80
CA ASN A 140 -15.27 -9.34 14.13
C ASN A 140 -16.10 -8.40 13.27
N VAL A 141 -16.12 -8.66 11.97
CA VAL A 141 -16.84 -7.89 10.95
C VAL A 141 -17.85 -8.76 10.21
N THR A 142 -18.32 -9.85 10.84
CA THR A 142 -19.37 -10.73 10.29
C THR A 142 -20.61 -9.91 9.94
N ASP A 143 -20.97 -8.94 10.77
CA ASP A 143 -21.82 -7.82 10.37
C ASP A 143 -20.95 -6.58 10.12
N PRO A 144 -20.70 -6.22 8.85
CA PRO A 144 -19.82 -5.10 8.53
C PRO A 144 -20.37 -3.73 8.93
N ALA A 145 -21.67 -3.64 9.28
CA ALA A 145 -22.28 -2.42 9.81
C ALA A 145 -22.09 -2.26 11.33
N HIS A 146 -21.78 -3.35 12.02
CA HIS A 146 -21.60 -3.37 13.48
C HIS A 146 -20.31 -4.12 13.85
N PRO A 147 -19.12 -3.58 13.54
CA PRO A 147 -17.84 -4.20 13.88
C PRO A 147 -17.67 -4.35 15.39
N GLU A 148 -17.22 -5.52 15.84
CA GLU A 148 -16.98 -5.80 17.27
C GLU A 148 -15.49 -6.03 17.52
N PHE A 149 -14.94 -5.35 18.54
CA PHE A 149 -13.55 -5.56 18.93
C PHE A 149 -13.37 -6.97 19.51
N VAL A 150 -12.33 -7.68 19.05
CA VAL A 150 -12.02 -9.03 19.51
C VAL A 150 -10.80 -9.02 20.43
N ASN A 151 -9.65 -8.52 19.92
CA ASN A 151 -8.39 -8.70 20.64
C ASN A 151 -7.30 -7.73 20.15
N ILE A 152 -6.34 -7.43 21.03
CA ILE A 152 -5.04 -6.87 20.69
C ILE A 152 -4.07 -8.05 20.54
N ILE A 153 -3.52 -8.25 19.34
CA ILE A 153 -2.57 -9.34 19.07
C ILE A 153 -1.20 -9.03 19.67
N VAL A 154 -0.74 -7.81 19.49
CA VAL A 154 0.53 -7.29 20.02
C VAL A 154 0.46 -5.78 20.17
N ASP A 155 1.05 -5.25 21.25
CA ASP A 155 1.08 -3.84 21.61
C ASP A 155 2.49 -3.40 22.01
N GLY A 156 2.67 -2.09 22.28
CA GLY A 156 3.94 -1.51 22.73
C GLY A 156 5.02 -1.46 21.66
N LEU A 157 4.62 -1.48 20.40
CA LEU A 157 5.55 -1.40 19.26
C LEU A 157 5.98 0.05 19.01
N LYS A 158 7.19 0.24 18.47
CA LYS A 158 7.68 1.56 18.00
C LYS A 158 7.13 1.96 16.63
N GLY A 159 6.53 1.02 15.92
CA GLY A 159 5.90 1.24 14.64
C GLY A 159 5.38 -0.09 14.06
N THR A 160 4.22 -0.03 13.44
CA THR A 160 3.67 -1.11 12.63
C THR A 160 3.69 -0.71 11.16
N HIS A 161 3.36 -1.64 10.30
CA HIS A 161 3.14 -1.37 8.89
C HIS A 161 2.29 -2.49 8.29
N LYS A 162 2.51 -2.82 7.00
CA LYS A 162 1.78 -3.83 6.26
C LYS A 162 1.69 -5.15 7.04
N ASN A 163 0.52 -5.76 6.99
CA ASN A 163 0.27 -7.11 7.44
C ASN A 163 -0.12 -8.01 6.24
N TRP A 164 0.06 -9.30 6.41
CA TRP A 164 -0.44 -10.33 5.50
C TRP A 164 -1.10 -11.43 6.32
N TRP A 165 -2.22 -11.95 5.84
CA TRP A 165 -2.96 -12.99 6.52
C TRP A 165 -3.37 -14.08 5.54
N GLU A 166 -2.98 -15.30 5.78
CA GLU A 166 -3.39 -16.47 5.03
C GLU A 166 -4.73 -16.95 5.58
N CYS A 167 -5.80 -16.76 4.82
CA CYS A 167 -7.14 -17.09 5.29
C CYS A 167 -7.38 -18.60 5.44
N ASP A 168 -6.70 -19.42 4.67
CA ASP A 168 -6.79 -20.88 4.69
C ASP A 168 -6.06 -21.54 5.88
N THR A 169 -4.99 -20.94 6.36
CA THR A 169 -4.16 -21.50 7.44
C THR A 169 -4.27 -20.73 8.75
N GLY A 170 -4.76 -19.48 8.70
CA GLY A 170 -4.78 -18.56 9.83
C GLY A 170 -3.43 -17.90 10.12
N ILE A 171 -2.36 -18.18 9.37
CA ILE A 171 -1.04 -17.60 9.63
C ILE A 171 -1.01 -16.12 9.23
N ALA A 172 -0.61 -15.27 10.18
CA ALA A 172 -0.47 -13.84 9.99
C ALA A 172 0.98 -13.38 10.14
N TYR A 173 1.39 -12.50 9.23
CA TYR A 173 2.71 -11.88 9.19
C TYR A 173 2.55 -10.39 9.45
N LEU A 174 2.98 -9.92 10.61
CA LEU A 174 2.74 -8.57 11.12
C LEU A 174 4.03 -7.76 11.11
N VAL A 175 4.15 -6.77 10.25
CA VAL A 175 5.31 -5.86 10.26
C VAL A 175 5.28 -5.03 11.55
N SER A 176 6.27 -5.26 12.41
CA SER A 176 6.25 -4.79 13.80
C SER A 176 7.65 -4.31 14.20
N GLN A 177 7.80 -3.02 14.48
CA GLN A 177 9.04 -2.52 15.05
C GLN A 177 9.11 -2.82 16.53
N ASP A 178 9.57 -4.02 16.85
CA ASP A 178 9.88 -4.41 18.22
C ASP A 178 11.02 -3.54 18.76
N PRO A 179 10.93 -3.06 20.03
CA PRO A 179 11.99 -2.23 20.63
C PRO A 179 13.38 -2.84 20.66
N THR A 180 13.49 -4.19 20.63
CA THR A 180 14.76 -4.93 20.71
C THR A 180 15.40 -5.15 19.36
N TRP A 181 14.62 -5.05 18.26
CA TRP A 181 15.09 -5.25 16.90
C TRP A 181 15.58 -3.94 16.26
N ARG A 182 16.51 -4.09 15.34
CA ARG A 182 16.97 -2.99 14.48
C ARG A 182 16.03 -2.89 13.27
N ARG A 183 15.41 -1.73 13.04
CA ARG A 183 14.41 -1.55 12.00
C ARG A 183 13.10 -2.30 12.31
N ARG A 184 12.32 -2.61 11.26
CA ARG A 184 11.02 -3.31 11.38
C ARG A 184 11.14 -4.74 10.89
N PRO A 185 11.21 -5.74 11.76
CA PRO A 185 11.01 -7.15 11.40
C PRO A 185 9.52 -7.46 11.25
N ILE A 186 9.19 -8.72 11.02
CA ILE A 186 7.84 -9.25 11.20
C ILE A 186 7.73 -10.05 12.49
N LYS A 187 6.53 -10.04 13.07
CA LYS A 187 6.06 -11.02 14.04
C LYS A 187 5.09 -11.96 13.34
N ILE A 188 5.27 -13.26 13.50
CA ILE A 188 4.41 -14.28 12.90
C ILE A 188 3.51 -14.86 13.98
N TYR A 189 2.21 -14.87 13.70
CA TYR A 189 1.18 -15.41 14.58
C TYR A 189 0.32 -16.44 13.87
N ASP A 190 -0.19 -17.40 14.62
CA ASP A 190 -1.30 -18.24 14.23
C ASP A 190 -2.59 -17.61 14.79
N LEU A 191 -3.49 -17.23 13.91
CA LEU A 191 -4.80 -16.63 14.18
C LEU A 191 -5.93 -17.55 13.71
N SER A 192 -5.68 -18.86 13.59
CA SER A 192 -6.74 -19.84 13.28
C SER A 192 -7.83 -19.87 14.35
N ASP A 193 -7.48 -19.55 15.61
CA ASP A 193 -8.38 -19.12 16.66
C ASP A 193 -8.18 -17.62 16.90
N PRO A 194 -9.06 -16.74 16.35
CA PRO A 194 -8.88 -15.30 16.43
C PRO A 194 -9.01 -14.75 17.87
N VAL A 195 -9.60 -15.51 18.79
CA VAL A 195 -9.74 -15.12 20.20
C VAL A 195 -8.47 -15.43 21.00
N HIS A 196 -7.69 -16.43 20.57
CA HIS A 196 -6.44 -16.86 21.23
C HIS A 196 -5.25 -16.83 20.27
N PRO A 197 -4.76 -15.64 19.84
CA PRO A 197 -3.60 -15.50 18.96
C PRO A 197 -2.37 -16.21 19.54
N ARG A 198 -1.71 -17.04 18.74
CA ARG A 198 -0.52 -17.78 19.16
C ARG A 198 0.72 -17.26 18.44
N PHE A 199 1.66 -16.67 19.18
CA PHE A 199 2.96 -16.24 18.65
C PHE A 199 3.77 -17.43 18.17
N ILE A 200 4.38 -17.31 16.97
CA ILE A 200 5.26 -18.33 16.39
C ILE A 200 6.71 -17.88 16.48
N ARG A 201 7.06 -16.74 15.85
CA ARG A 201 8.42 -16.21 15.86
C ARG A 201 8.50 -14.78 15.34
N ASP A 202 9.65 -14.15 15.61
CA ASP A 202 10.10 -12.96 14.88
C ASP A 202 10.98 -13.39 13.69
N PHE A 203 10.94 -12.61 12.59
CA PHE A 203 11.76 -12.86 11.41
C PHE A 203 12.13 -11.55 10.70
N GLY A 204 13.32 -11.52 10.11
CA GLY A 204 13.84 -10.41 9.32
C GLY A 204 15.16 -10.80 8.64
N LEU A 205 15.81 -9.85 7.99
CA LEU A 205 17.16 -10.06 7.44
C LEU A 205 18.20 -10.22 8.57
N ASP A 206 19.19 -11.05 8.32
CA ASP A 206 20.40 -11.04 9.14
C ASP A 206 20.98 -9.61 9.19
N GLY A 207 21.30 -9.16 10.39
CA GLY A 207 21.69 -7.78 10.68
C GLY A 207 20.58 -6.95 11.34
N GLN A 208 19.33 -7.40 11.34
CA GLN A 208 18.20 -6.72 12.02
C GLN A 208 17.94 -7.27 13.43
N GLN A 209 18.40 -8.49 13.74
CA GLN A 209 18.14 -9.15 15.02
C GLN A 209 18.80 -8.42 16.21
N PRO A 210 18.28 -8.65 17.44
CA PRO A 210 18.88 -8.11 18.66
C PRO A 210 20.37 -8.44 18.77
N GLY A 211 21.16 -7.45 19.21
CA GLY A 211 22.61 -7.62 19.40
C GLY A 211 23.44 -7.56 18.11
N SER A 212 22.84 -7.45 16.92
CA SER A 212 23.63 -7.32 15.68
C SER A 212 24.39 -5.99 15.62
N GLY A 213 25.70 -6.09 15.27
CA GLY A 213 26.58 -4.94 15.00
C GLY A 213 26.75 -4.63 13.52
N MET A 214 25.99 -5.25 12.62
CA MET A 214 26.11 -5.05 11.17
C MET A 214 25.84 -3.60 10.79
N GLU A 215 26.75 -2.97 10.02
CA GLU A 215 26.59 -1.61 9.51
C GLU A 215 26.83 -1.55 7.98
N PRO A 216 25.96 -0.87 7.24
CA PRO A 216 24.67 -0.32 7.68
C PRO A 216 23.67 -1.43 8.02
N ALA A 217 22.75 -1.16 8.95
CA ALA A 217 21.64 -2.08 9.20
C ALA A 217 20.81 -2.27 7.92
N PRO A 218 20.34 -3.50 7.62
CA PRO A 218 19.47 -3.76 6.47
C PRO A 218 18.21 -2.88 6.48
N GLY A 219 17.62 -2.65 5.32
CA GLY A 219 16.39 -1.87 5.18
C GLY A 219 15.23 -2.49 5.98
N PRO A 220 14.23 -1.67 6.42
CA PRO A 220 13.06 -2.20 7.11
C PRO A 220 12.22 -3.03 6.16
N ILE A 221 11.54 -4.07 6.66
CA ILE A 221 10.50 -4.76 5.90
C ILE A 221 9.37 -3.76 5.62
N HIS A 222 8.90 -3.72 4.37
CA HIS A 222 7.64 -3.08 4.05
C HIS A 222 6.48 -4.05 4.29
N GLY A 223 6.53 -5.23 3.69
CA GLY A 223 5.56 -6.29 3.94
C GLY A 223 5.86 -7.56 3.17
N PRO A 224 5.38 -8.70 3.64
CA PRO A 224 5.40 -9.97 2.94
C PRO A 224 4.15 -10.17 2.08
N ILE A 225 4.27 -11.09 1.12
CA ILE A 225 3.16 -11.81 0.51
C ILE A 225 3.50 -13.30 0.54
N SER A 226 2.60 -14.13 1.10
CA SER A 226 2.72 -15.58 1.07
C SER A 226 1.90 -16.14 -0.09
N TYR A 227 2.49 -17.02 -0.88
CA TYR A 227 1.82 -17.68 -2.00
C TYR A 227 2.52 -19.00 -2.35
N GLN A 228 1.74 -20.08 -2.51
CA GLN A 228 2.19 -21.41 -2.95
C GLN A 228 3.46 -21.90 -2.23
N GLY A 229 3.44 -21.93 -0.89
CA GLY A 229 4.51 -22.48 -0.06
C GLY A 229 5.76 -21.61 0.06
N ARG A 230 5.75 -20.40 -0.46
CA ARG A 230 6.82 -19.42 -0.35
C ARG A 230 6.31 -18.13 0.29
N VAL A 231 7.21 -17.39 0.93
CA VAL A 231 6.95 -16.03 1.40
C VAL A 231 7.93 -15.08 0.71
N TYR A 232 7.40 -14.04 0.10
CA TYR A 232 8.15 -13.05 -0.66
C TYR A 232 8.21 -11.76 0.14
N PHE A 233 9.42 -11.33 0.51
CA PHE A 233 9.63 -10.15 1.33
C PHE A 233 10.22 -9.01 0.52
N ALA A 234 9.72 -7.80 0.76
CA ALA A 234 10.26 -6.55 0.27
C ALA A 234 10.83 -5.73 1.43
N TYR A 235 12.09 -5.31 1.29
CA TYR A 235 12.80 -4.48 2.27
C TYR A 235 13.23 -3.16 1.66
N GLY A 236 13.29 -2.10 2.47
CA GLY A 236 13.81 -0.80 2.05
C GLY A 236 12.94 -0.12 1.00
N SER A 237 11.69 0.16 1.30
CA SER A 237 10.62 0.56 0.36
C SER A 237 11.03 1.58 -0.73
N SER A 238 11.93 2.52 -0.41
CA SER A 238 12.35 3.58 -1.33
C SER A 238 13.86 3.62 -1.62
N SER A 239 14.65 2.86 -0.88
CA SER A 239 16.12 2.81 -1.02
C SER A 239 16.68 1.60 -0.30
N MET A 240 17.88 1.15 -0.70
CA MET A 240 18.54 -0.03 -0.12
C MET A 240 17.63 -1.26 -0.18
N GLY A 241 16.95 -1.45 -1.31
CA GLY A 241 15.99 -2.51 -1.51
C GLY A 241 16.64 -3.89 -1.46
N THR A 242 15.98 -4.81 -0.77
CA THR A 242 16.30 -6.23 -0.82
C THR A 242 15.00 -7.01 -1.05
N ILE A 243 15.05 -7.97 -1.93
CA ILE A 243 13.98 -8.94 -2.17
C ILE A 243 14.48 -10.27 -1.62
N GLN A 244 13.66 -10.93 -0.78
CA GLN A 244 14.00 -12.22 -0.20
C GLN A 244 12.85 -13.21 -0.45
N ILE A 245 13.20 -14.37 -1.00
CA ILE A 245 12.28 -15.49 -1.21
C ILE A 245 12.57 -16.54 -0.14
N VAL A 246 11.55 -16.93 0.60
CA VAL A 246 11.67 -17.77 1.79
C VAL A 246 10.76 -18.99 1.65
N ASP A 247 11.29 -20.15 2.05
CA ASP A 247 10.52 -21.38 2.24
C ASP A 247 9.60 -21.22 3.45
N ARG A 248 8.29 -21.27 3.20
CA ARG A 248 7.27 -21.04 4.24
C ARG A 248 7.33 -22.09 5.36
N GLU A 249 7.51 -23.36 5.01
CA GLU A 249 7.53 -24.43 6.00
C GLU A 249 8.74 -24.33 6.90
N LYS A 250 9.93 -24.09 6.34
CA LYS A 250 11.15 -23.86 7.13
C LYS A 250 11.05 -22.60 7.99
N LEU A 251 10.37 -21.57 7.49
CA LEU A 251 10.13 -20.35 8.24
C LEU A 251 9.26 -20.61 9.48
N LEU A 252 8.16 -21.36 9.32
CA LEU A 252 7.20 -21.58 10.40
C LEU A 252 7.66 -22.65 11.40
N ASN A 253 8.33 -23.71 10.93
CA ASN A 253 8.68 -24.88 11.73
C ASN A 253 10.17 -24.92 12.13
N GLY A 254 11.00 -23.98 11.64
CA GLY A 254 12.40 -23.87 12.00
C GLY A 254 12.61 -23.33 13.42
N ASN A 255 13.89 -23.34 13.88
CA ASN A 255 14.22 -22.77 15.19
C ASN A 255 13.86 -21.27 15.23
N PRO A 256 12.98 -20.82 16.17
CA PRO A 256 12.49 -19.45 16.23
C PRO A 256 13.50 -18.43 16.77
N GLU A 257 14.59 -18.87 17.41
CA GLU A 257 15.58 -17.97 18.00
C GLU A 257 16.24 -17.12 16.88
N PRO A 258 16.28 -15.79 16.99
CA PRO A 258 16.72 -14.91 15.92
C PRO A 258 18.25 -14.81 15.82
N THR A 259 18.91 -15.93 15.57
CA THR A 259 20.35 -15.98 15.24
C THR A 259 20.56 -15.82 13.74
N PRO A 260 21.75 -15.36 13.27
CA PRO A 260 22.06 -15.28 11.85
C PRO A 260 21.77 -16.59 11.09
N VAL A 261 22.14 -17.72 11.67
CA VAL A 261 21.92 -19.05 11.07
C VAL A 261 20.42 -19.35 10.91
N ASN A 262 19.63 -19.09 11.93
CA ASN A 262 18.19 -19.37 11.92
C ASN A 262 17.39 -18.38 11.02
N LEU A 263 17.89 -17.15 10.84
CA LEU A 263 17.30 -16.18 9.91
C LEU A 263 17.63 -16.52 8.45
N LEU A 264 18.80 -17.08 8.20
CA LEU A 264 19.21 -17.51 6.85
C LEU A 264 18.67 -18.89 6.46
N SER A 265 18.37 -19.77 7.43
CA SER A 265 17.95 -21.15 7.18
C SER A 265 16.73 -21.28 6.22
N PRO A 266 15.67 -20.46 6.32
CA PRO A 266 14.53 -20.58 5.41
C PRO A 266 14.72 -19.85 4.06
N GLN A 267 15.79 -19.09 3.85
CA GLN A 267 16.02 -18.34 2.62
C GLN A 267 16.26 -19.28 1.44
N ILE A 268 15.46 -19.13 0.37
CA ILE A 268 15.64 -19.79 -0.92
C ILE A 268 16.51 -18.93 -1.82
N GLY A 269 16.16 -17.65 -1.97
CA GLY A 269 16.86 -16.72 -2.83
C GLY A 269 16.80 -15.28 -2.31
N ARG A 270 17.71 -14.45 -2.85
CA ARG A 270 17.82 -13.04 -2.47
C ARG A 270 18.34 -12.22 -3.63
N LEU A 271 17.81 -11.01 -3.78
CA LEU A 271 18.31 -9.98 -4.69
C LEU A 271 18.49 -8.67 -3.92
N ASP A 272 19.71 -8.14 -3.83
CA ASP A 272 19.99 -6.80 -3.33
C ASP A 272 19.96 -5.80 -4.48
N MET A 273 19.13 -4.77 -4.35
CA MET A 273 18.96 -3.74 -5.37
C MET A 273 20.02 -2.63 -5.24
N PRO A 274 20.27 -1.84 -6.29
CA PRO A 274 21.04 -0.60 -6.17
C PRO A 274 20.49 0.30 -5.05
N ARG A 275 21.39 0.96 -4.30
CA ARG A 275 21.03 1.73 -3.09
C ARG A 275 20.00 2.85 -3.31
N ILE A 276 19.84 3.32 -4.56
CA ILE A 276 18.90 4.37 -4.95
C ILE A 276 17.47 3.85 -5.15
N TRP A 277 17.26 2.54 -5.19
CA TRP A 277 15.96 1.90 -5.36
C TRP A 277 15.60 1.05 -4.16
N GLY A 278 14.31 0.95 -3.90
CA GLY A 278 13.74 0.14 -2.83
C GLY A 278 12.86 -0.97 -3.37
N ALA A 279 12.50 -1.89 -2.49
CA ALA A 279 11.46 -2.88 -2.71
C ALA A 279 10.33 -2.63 -1.70
N HIS A 280 9.12 -2.33 -2.22
CA HIS A 280 7.96 -1.99 -1.42
C HIS A 280 6.95 -3.13 -1.37
N THR A 281 6.48 -3.60 -2.53
CA THR A 281 5.51 -4.71 -2.64
C THR A 281 6.06 -5.73 -3.62
N THR A 282 5.97 -7.02 -3.26
CA THR A 282 6.32 -8.15 -4.09
C THR A 282 5.06 -8.94 -4.43
N TYR A 283 4.78 -9.17 -5.71
CA TYR A 283 3.59 -9.90 -6.16
C TYR A 283 4.01 -11.06 -7.06
N PRO A 284 3.95 -12.32 -6.57
CA PRO A 284 4.34 -13.49 -7.37
C PRO A 284 3.27 -13.83 -8.41
N MET A 285 3.68 -14.04 -9.63
CA MET A 285 2.91 -14.62 -10.73
C MET A 285 3.62 -15.91 -11.16
N LEU A 286 3.15 -17.04 -10.65
CA LEU A 286 3.76 -18.34 -10.91
C LEU A 286 3.04 -19.06 -12.03
N GLY A 287 3.79 -19.79 -12.86
CA GLY A 287 3.25 -20.56 -13.95
C GLY A 287 2.75 -19.72 -15.13
N VAL A 288 3.32 -18.53 -15.36
CA VAL A 288 2.95 -17.66 -16.49
C VAL A 288 3.41 -18.27 -17.79
N HIS A 289 2.48 -18.49 -18.72
CA HIS A 289 2.80 -18.98 -20.06
C HIS A 289 3.17 -17.81 -20.99
N VAL A 290 4.43 -17.75 -21.39
CA VAL A 290 4.96 -16.73 -22.31
C VAL A 290 4.92 -17.29 -23.72
N LYS A 291 3.96 -16.88 -24.52
CA LYS A 291 3.69 -17.42 -25.85
C LYS A 291 4.92 -17.34 -26.78
N GLU A 292 5.71 -16.28 -26.68
CA GLU A 292 6.92 -16.09 -27.49
C GLU A 292 7.96 -17.20 -27.23
N PHE A 293 7.93 -17.84 -26.07
CA PHE A 293 8.89 -18.86 -25.66
C PHE A 293 8.40 -20.31 -25.86
N GLU A 294 7.34 -20.53 -26.66
CA GLU A 294 6.84 -21.89 -26.93
C GLU A 294 7.90 -22.85 -27.50
N LYS A 295 8.93 -22.31 -28.16
CA LYS A 295 10.03 -23.08 -28.75
C LYS A 295 11.33 -23.03 -27.94
N ASP A 296 11.29 -22.38 -26.77
CA ASP A 296 12.46 -22.27 -25.89
C ASP A 296 12.83 -23.67 -25.34
N ALA A 297 14.13 -23.97 -25.32
CA ALA A 297 14.65 -25.24 -24.81
C ALA A 297 14.36 -25.47 -23.32
N VAL A 298 14.16 -24.39 -22.54
CA VAL A 298 13.81 -24.46 -21.12
C VAL A 298 12.30 -24.27 -20.86
N GLY A 299 11.50 -24.20 -21.91
CA GLY A 299 10.04 -24.10 -21.88
C GLY A 299 9.50 -22.66 -21.74
N SER A 300 8.22 -22.54 -22.04
CA SER A 300 7.50 -21.26 -22.09
C SER A 300 6.85 -20.83 -20.77
N VAL A 301 6.85 -21.71 -19.75
CA VAL A 301 6.28 -21.40 -18.44
C VAL A 301 7.33 -20.77 -17.55
N LYS A 302 7.03 -19.60 -17.00
CA LYS A 302 7.93 -18.81 -16.14
C LYS A 302 7.25 -18.47 -14.81
N ASP A 303 8.04 -18.45 -13.75
CA ASP A 303 7.66 -17.85 -12.47
C ASP A 303 8.19 -16.42 -12.45
N ILE A 304 7.31 -15.45 -12.24
CA ILE A 304 7.61 -14.04 -12.29
C ILE A 304 7.32 -13.39 -10.94
N LEU A 305 8.19 -12.50 -10.49
CA LEU A 305 7.93 -11.65 -9.33
C LEU A 305 7.86 -10.19 -9.77
N VAL A 306 6.69 -9.58 -9.56
CA VAL A 306 6.49 -8.15 -9.80
C VAL A 306 6.81 -7.38 -8.53
N VAL A 307 7.65 -6.34 -8.64
CA VAL A 307 8.14 -5.58 -7.48
C VAL A 307 7.97 -4.09 -7.73
N THR A 308 7.33 -3.38 -6.80
CA THR A 308 7.30 -1.92 -6.80
C THR A 308 8.37 -1.33 -5.88
N SER A 309 8.77 -0.08 -6.15
CA SER A 309 9.39 0.81 -5.18
C SER A 309 8.39 1.88 -4.75
N GLU A 310 8.63 2.51 -3.62
CA GLU A 310 7.88 3.70 -3.18
C GLU A 310 8.65 4.97 -3.53
N THR A 311 7.93 6.02 -3.95
CA THR A 311 8.47 7.37 -4.13
C THR A 311 8.06 8.24 -2.93
N PRO A 312 8.92 8.46 -1.91
CA PRO A 312 8.53 9.13 -0.68
C PRO A 312 8.63 10.66 -0.71
N ARG A 313 9.24 11.27 -1.75
CA ARG A 313 9.46 12.73 -1.82
C ARG A 313 8.63 13.37 -2.90
N GLU A 314 8.18 14.59 -2.60
CA GLU A 314 7.40 15.44 -3.50
C GLU A 314 8.23 15.96 -4.69
N ASP A 315 7.54 16.48 -5.71
CA ASP A 315 8.08 17.28 -6.82
C ASP A 315 9.23 16.62 -7.57
N CYS A 316 9.10 15.30 -7.83
CA CYS A 316 10.08 14.54 -8.61
C CYS A 316 11.51 14.51 -8.04
N ARG A 317 11.69 14.72 -6.75
CA ARG A 317 13.02 14.78 -6.11
C ARG A 317 13.65 13.43 -5.80
N ASN A 318 12.92 12.33 -6.01
CA ASN A 318 13.48 10.99 -5.91
C ASN A 318 14.14 10.54 -7.22
N ALA A 319 15.05 9.56 -7.11
CA ALA A 319 15.41 8.75 -8.26
C ALA A 319 14.14 8.10 -8.85
N ARG A 320 14.05 8.05 -10.19
CA ARG A 320 12.94 7.39 -10.86
C ARG A 320 13.01 5.90 -10.57
N ALA A 321 12.03 5.40 -9.84
CA ALA A 321 11.92 3.98 -9.50
C ALA A 321 10.85 3.33 -10.38
N PRO A 322 11.18 2.28 -11.13
CA PRO A 322 10.21 1.56 -11.93
C PRO A 322 9.42 0.52 -11.12
N LEU A 323 8.38 -0.02 -11.76
CA LEU A 323 7.91 -1.36 -11.48
C LEU A 323 8.93 -2.33 -12.08
N PHE A 324 9.45 -3.27 -11.30
CA PHE A 324 10.41 -4.27 -11.75
C PHE A 324 9.71 -5.61 -11.97
N LEU A 325 10.13 -6.34 -13.00
CA LEU A 325 9.75 -7.73 -13.22
C LEU A 325 11.00 -8.60 -13.13
N LEU A 326 10.94 -9.65 -12.32
CA LEU A 326 12.02 -10.58 -12.08
C LEU A 326 11.59 -11.98 -12.54
N ASP A 327 12.45 -12.69 -13.28
CA ASP A 327 12.33 -14.13 -13.45
C ASP A 327 12.80 -14.81 -12.15
N ILE A 328 11.93 -15.63 -11.57
CA ILE A 328 12.17 -16.44 -10.38
C ILE A 328 11.90 -17.92 -10.64
N SER A 329 11.94 -18.35 -11.91
CA SER A 329 11.79 -19.77 -12.29
C SER A 329 12.87 -20.63 -11.62
N GLU A 330 14.06 -20.06 -11.40
CA GLU A 330 15.07 -20.55 -10.47
C GLU A 330 15.09 -19.62 -9.24
N PRO A 331 14.28 -19.87 -8.21
CA PRO A 331 14.07 -18.92 -7.12
C PRO A 331 15.30 -18.63 -6.28
N GLN A 332 16.36 -19.44 -6.39
CA GLN A 332 17.68 -19.20 -5.79
C GLN A 332 18.42 -18.04 -6.47
N TYR A 333 18.09 -17.74 -7.72
CA TYR A 333 18.75 -16.74 -8.57
C TYR A 333 17.75 -15.77 -9.20
N PRO A 334 17.04 -14.95 -8.40
CA PRO A 334 16.11 -13.97 -8.94
C PRO A 334 16.83 -13.02 -9.91
N PHE A 335 16.31 -12.88 -11.13
CA PHE A 335 16.95 -12.10 -12.18
C PHE A 335 16.01 -11.03 -12.76
N PRO A 336 16.40 -9.73 -12.78
CA PRO A 336 15.60 -8.68 -13.40
C PRO A 336 15.52 -8.88 -14.92
N ILE A 337 14.30 -8.91 -15.47
CA ILE A 337 14.03 -9.13 -16.90
C ILE A 337 13.46 -7.90 -17.59
N ALA A 338 12.64 -7.13 -16.88
CA ALA A 338 12.01 -5.92 -17.44
C ALA A 338 11.68 -4.90 -16.36
N ASN A 339 11.28 -3.71 -16.81
CA ASN A 339 10.72 -2.69 -15.95
C ASN A 339 9.64 -1.89 -16.69
N PHE A 340 8.75 -1.26 -15.91
CA PHE A 340 7.75 -0.33 -16.42
C PHE A 340 7.86 1.02 -15.70
N LEU A 341 7.87 2.10 -16.49
CA LEU A 341 7.91 3.49 -16.03
C LEU A 341 6.89 4.32 -16.80
N VAL A 342 6.20 5.21 -16.07
CA VAL A 342 5.41 6.28 -16.71
C VAL A 342 6.35 7.41 -17.09
N PRO A 343 6.41 7.83 -18.38
CA PRO A 343 7.20 8.98 -18.78
C PRO A 343 6.65 10.27 -18.17
N GLU A 344 7.48 11.06 -17.49
CA GLU A 344 7.09 12.33 -16.89
C GLU A 344 6.42 13.27 -17.91
N GLN A 345 7.00 13.37 -19.10
CA GLN A 345 6.57 14.29 -20.14
C GLN A 345 5.18 13.97 -20.72
N SER A 346 4.71 12.72 -20.60
CA SER A 346 3.39 12.32 -21.12
C SER A 346 2.22 13.10 -20.50
N GLY A 347 2.43 13.74 -19.35
CA GLY A 347 1.42 14.57 -18.67
C GLY A 347 2.02 15.72 -17.86
N ASN A 348 3.30 16.04 -18.06
CA ASN A 348 4.03 17.07 -17.31
C ASN A 348 3.86 16.87 -15.78
N PHE A 349 3.99 15.64 -15.31
CA PHE A 349 3.58 15.20 -13.97
C PHE A 349 4.36 15.86 -12.85
N CYS A 350 5.65 16.20 -13.05
CA CYS A 350 6.43 16.91 -12.03
C CYS A 350 5.89 18.33 -11.76
N ALA A 351 5.37 19.00 -12.79
CA ALA A 351 4.78 20.33 -12.63
C ALA A 351 3.40 20.32 -11.94
N ARG A 352 2.78 19.16 -11.78
CA ARG A 352 1.52 19.02 -11.03
C ARG A 352 1.72 19.11 -9.52
N GLY A 353 2.95 18.90 -9.03
CA GLY A 353 3.26 18.77 -7.62
C GLY A 353 2.96 17.39 -7.04
N GLY A 354 3.20 17.22 -5.75
CA GLY A 354 3.05 15.95 -5.06
C GLY A 354 4.08 14.89 -5.46
N ARG A 355 3.86 13.65 -5.05
CA ARG A 355 4.74 12.53 -5.36
C ARG A 355 4.50 12.03 -6.78
N PHE A 356 5.56 11.75 -7.52
CA PHE A 356 5.54 11.13 -8.83
C PHE A 356 6.35 9.84 -8.83
N GLY A 357 5.68 8.72 -8.98
CA GLY A 357 6.30 7.38 -8.99
C GLY A 357 5.32 6.31 -8.53
N PRO A 358 5.67 5.02 -8.67
CA PRO A 358 4.85 3.93 -8.18
C PRO A 358 4.82 3.90 -6.66
N HIS A 359 3.78 3.27 -6.12
CA HIS A 359 3.65 2.99 -4.69
C HIS A 359 3.31 1.52 -4.45
N SER A 360 2.15 1.06 -4.90
CA SER A 360 1.66 -0.28 -4.64
C SER A 360 1.03 -0.90 -5.89
N ILE A 361 0.84 -2.20 -5.86
CA ILE A 361 0.08 -2.98 -6.85
C ILE A 361 -1.07 -3.69 -6.13
N GLN A 362 -2.06 -4.21 -6.89
CA GLN A 362 -3.07 -5.06 -6.30
C GLN A 362 -2.40 -6.27 -5.63
N GLU A 363 -3.06 -6.81 -4.61
CA GLU A 363 -2.57 -7.95 -3.84
C GLU A 363 -3.53 -9.16 -3.92
N SER A 364 -4.67 -8.99 -4.56
CA SER A 364 -5.59 -10.08 -4.90
C SER A 364 -5.01 -10.97 -6.00
N PHE A 365 -5.14 -12.28 -5.80
CA PHE A 365 -4.77 -13.31 -6.78
C PHE A 365 -5.96 -13.74 -7.64
N THR A 366 -6.94 -12.85 -7.85
CA THR A 366 -8.11 -13.18 -8.68
C THR A 366 -7.70 -13.62 -10.08
N PRO A 367 -8.21 -14.78 -10.56
CA PRO A 367 -7.81 -15.35 -11.85
C PRO A 367 -8.04 -14.41 -13.04
N LEU A 368 -9.00 -13.48 -12.92
CA LEU A 368 -9.30 -12.52 -13.98
C LEU A 368 -8.11 -11.63 -14.32
N PHE A 369 -7.32 -11.19 -13.31
CA PHE A 369 -6.15 -10.32 -13.50
C PHE A 369 -4.82 -11.07 -13.46
N TYR A 370 -4.77 -12.19 -12.72
CA TYR A 370 -3.55 -12.93 -12.46
C TYR A 370 -2.85 -13.39 -13.74
N GLY A 371 -1.56 -13.05 -13.87
CA GLY A 371 -0.74 -13.38 -15.04
C GLY A 371 -1.08 -12.57 -16.31
N LYS A 372 -2.08 -11.69 -16.27
CA LYS A 372 -2.52 -10.90 -17.42
C LYS A 372 -2.29 -9.40 -17.22
N MET A 373 -2.74 -8.86 -16.09
CA MET A 373 -2.76 -7.41 -15.84
C MET A 373 -2.32 -7.09 -14.42
N VAL A 374 -1.39 -6.15 -14.28
CA VAL A 374 -0.98 -5.58 -13.00
C VAL A 374 -1.48 -4.15 -12.90
N MET A 375 -2.28 -3.87 -11.87
CA MET A 375 -2.72 -2.53 -11.54
C MET A 375 -1.70 -1.87 -10.62
N VAL A 376 -1.18 -0.70 -11.00
CA VAL A 376 -0.15 0.02 -10.24
C VAL A 376 -0.68 1.36 -9.80
N SER A 377 -0.75 1.63 -8.51
CA SER A 377 -0.97 2.97 -7.99
C SER A 377 0.29 3.82 -8.16
N TYR A 378 0.13 5.04 -8.68
CA TYR A 378 1.25 5.86 -9.15
C TYR A 378 1.13 7.32 -8.68
N PHE A 379 0.73 7.55 -7.43
CA PHE A 379 0.53 8.85 -6.78
C PHE A 379 -0.19 9.89 -7.66
N ASN A 380 0.47 11.00 -8.04
CA ASN A 380 -0.16 12.09 -8.84
C ASN A 380 -0.49 11.71 -10.28
N VAL A 381 -0.21 10.49 -10.69
CA VAL A 381 -0.50 9.92 -12.01
C VAL A 381 -1.65 8.91 -11.96
N GLY A 382 -2.31 8.76 -10.82
CA GLY A 382 -3.46 7.88 -10.67
C GLY A 382 -3.10 6.39 -10.64
N VAL A 383 -3.87 5.56 -11.33
CA VAL A 383 -3.63 4.13 -11.48
C VAL A 383 -3.27 3.80 -12.93
N ARG A 384 -2.35 2.84 -13.09
CA ARG A 384 -1.91 2.32 -14.38
C ARG A 384 -2.25 0.83 -14.49
N ALA A 385 -2.85 0.44 -15.60
CA ALA A 385 -3.07 -0.96 -15.97
C ALA A 385 -1.91 -1.39 -16.87
N VAL A 386 -1.11 -2.34 -16.43
CA VAL A 386 0.06 -2.85 -17.14
C VAL A 386 -0.21 -4.27 -17.60
N ASP A 387 -0.24 -4.50 -18.91
CA ASP A 387 -0.30 -5.83 -19.52
C ASP A 387 1.03 -6.53 -19.29
N VAL A 388 0.98 -7.68 -18.60
CA VAL A 388 2.14 -8.49 -18.22
C VAL A 388 2.08 -9.91 -18.76
N ARG A 389 1.21 -10.18 -19.77
CA ARG A 389 1.16 -11.48 -20.45
C ARG A 389 2.47 -11.86 -21.09
N ASP A 390 3.20 -10.85 -21.60
CA ASP A 390 4.63 -10.95 -21.89
C ASP A 390 5.40 -10.17 -20.80
N PRO A 391 5.90 -10.83 -19.74
CA PRO A 391 6.58 -10.15 -18.65
C PRO A 391 7.95 -9.59 -19.03
N PHE A 392 8.48 -9.90 -20.21
CA PHE A 392 9.71 -9.34 -20.77
C PHE A 392 9.45 -8.00 -21.46
N HIS A 393 8.20 -7.74 -21.90
CA HIS A 393 7.78 -6.51 -22.57
C HIS A 393 6.48 -5.95 -21.97
N PRO A 394 6.48 -5.53 -20.68
CA PRO A 394 5.27 -4.99 -20.04
C PRO A 394 4.86 -3.68 -20.73
N VAL A 395 3.57 -3.54 -21.03
CA VAL A 395 3.03 -2.35 -21.71
C VAL A 395 1.84 -1.75 -20.97
N GLU A 396 1.71 -0.42 -20.99
CA GLU A 396 0.54 0.26 -20.43
C GLU A 396 -0.69 0.03 -21.31
N ALA A 397 -1.65 -0.72 -20.80
CA ALA A 397 -2.94 -0.99 -21.45
C ALA A 397 -3.96 0.14 -21.21
N GLY A 398 -3.92 0.79 -20.05
CA GLY A 398 -4.85 1.85 -19.69
C GLY A 398 -4.45 2.61 -18.44
N PHE A 399 -5.15 3.70 -18.15
CA PHE A 399 -4.96 4.47 -16.93
C PHE A 399 -6.20 5.27 -16.54
N TYR A 400 -6.26 5.65 -15.27
CA TYR A 400 -7.21 6.61 -14.72
C TYR A 400 -6.52 7.53 -13.71
N ILE A 401 -6.67 8.84 -13.89
CA ILE A 401 -6.21 9.88 -12.97
C ILE A 401 -7.45 10.57 -12.41
N PRO A 402 -7.73 10.49 -11.10
CA PRO A 402 -8.87 11.15 -10.49
C PRO A 402 -8.89 12.67 -10.71
N ALA A 403 -10.09 13.24 -10.74
CA ALA A 403 -10.27 14.68 -10.80
C ALA A 403 -9.73 15.37 -9.53
N ILE A 404 -9.14 16.56 -9.70
CA ILE A 404 -8.94 17.50 -8.59
C ILE A 404 -10.24 18.25 -8.38
N THR A 405 -10.79 18.17 -7.17
CA THR A 405 -12.06 18.82 -6.78
C THR A 405 -11.84 19.79 -5.62
N GLU A 406 -12.86 20.52 -5.23
CA GLU A 406 -12.82 21.38 -4.04
C GLU A 406 -12.57 20.60 -2.74
N ARG A 407 -12.83 19.29 -2.73
CA ARG A 407 -12.56 18.39 -1.60
C ARG A 407 -11.11 17.93 -1.53
N THR A 408 -10.32 18.09 -2.59
CA THR A 408 -8.93 17.66 -2.63
C THR A 408 -8.11 18.48 -1.64
N LYS A 409 -7.61 17.82 -0.60
CA LYS A 409 -6.77 18.45 0.44
C LYS A 409 -5.38 18.70 -0.12
N PRO A 410 -4.74 19.85 0.21
CA PRO A 410 -3.37 20.11 -0.22
C PRO A 410 -2.40 19.16 0.49
N ILE A 411 -1.41 18.68 -0.26
CA ILE A 411 -0.23 18.01 0.29
C ILE A 411 0.87 19.04 0.49
N CYS A 412 1.39 19.11 1.71
CA CYS A 412 2.41 20.08 2.08
C CYS A 412 3.68 19.39 2.55
N TYR A 413 4.82 19.99 2.25
CA TYR A 413 6.11 19.60 2.80
C TYR A 413 6.94 20.85 3.14
N GLU A 414 7.94 20.70 3.98
CA GLU A 414 8.86 21.77 4.36
C GLU A 414 10.16 21.68 3.57
N GLU A 415 10.60 22.81 2.99
CA GLU A 415 11.87 22.96 2.31
C GLU A 415 12.51 24.29 2.66
N GLN A 416 13.72 24.24 3.18
CA GLN A 416 14.50 25.44 3.60
C GLN A 416 13.70 26.39 4.50
N GLY A 417 12.92 25.84 5.45
CA GLY A 417 12.08 26.61 6.37
C GLY A 417 10.83 27.26 5.74
N LYS A 418 10.46 26.84 4.53
CA LYS A 418 9.22 27.25 3.85
C LYS A 418 8.30 26.06 3.66
N GLN A 419 7.03 26.26 4.00
CA GLN A 419 5.99 25.28 3.67
C GLN A 419 5.60 25.43 2.20
N ILE A 420 5.71 24.33 1.43
CA ILE A 420 5.31 24.22 0.03
C ILE A 420 4.09 23.28 -0.02
N CYS A 421 2.99 23.75 -0.59
CA CYS A 421 1.76 22.98 -0.68
C CYS A 421 1.31 22.88 -2.14
N SER A 422 0.80 21.71 -2.53
CA SER A 422 0.22 21.46 -3.84
C SER A 422 -1.13 20.76 -3.67
N THR A 423 -2.18 21.31 -4.30
CA THR A 423 -3.47 20.61 -4.40
C THR A 423 -3.39 19.63 -5.57
N VAL A 424 -3.22 18.35 -5.26
CA VAL A 424 -2.99 17.29 -6.25
C VAL A 424 -3.50 15.98 -5.68
N ILE A 425 -3.98 15.10 -6.57
CA ILE A 425 -4.32 13.72 -6.16
C ILE A 425 -3.05 12.94 -5.81
N GLN A 426 -3.20 12.01 -4.88
CA GLN A 426 -2.14 11.08 -4.48
C GLN A 426 -2.72 9.68 -4.36
N THR A 427 -2.95 9.04 -5.51
CA THR A 427 -3.45 7.66 -5.54
C THR A 427 -2.49 6.75 -4.79
N ASN A 428 -2.96 6.22 -3.66
CA ASN A 428 -2.12 5.51 -2.71
C ASN A 428 -2.01 4.03 -3.03
N ASN A 429 -3.10 3.30 -2.91
CA ASN A 429 -3.16 1.86 -3.18
C ASN A 429 -4.28 1.54 -4.15
N VAL A 430 -4.18 0.34 -4.71
CA VAL A 430 -5.15 -0.23 -5.64
C VAL A 430 -5.45 -1.67 -5.24
N GLU A 431 -6.69 -2.09 -5.42
CA GLU A 431 -7.11 -3.48 -5.30
C GLU A 431 -8.11 -3.82 -6.42
N VAL A 432 -8.30 -5.11 -6.69
CA VAL A 432 -9.22 -5.61 -7.71
C VAL A 432 -10.11 -6.72 -7.15
N ASP A 433 -11.27 -6.91 -7.75
CA ASP A 433 -12.17 -8.00 -7.37
C ASP A 433 -12.45 -8.98 -8.52
N GLU A 434 -13.12 -10.08 -8.20
CA GLU A 434 -13.45 -11.14 -9.16
C GLU A 434 -14.49 -10.71 -10.21
N ARG A 435 -15.20 -9.59 -9.98
CA ARG A 435 -16.15 -9.00 -10.93
C ARG A 435 -15.46 -8.16 -12.00
N GLY A 436 -14.16 -7.86 -11.81
CA GLY A 436 -13.34 -7.04 -12.71
C GLY A 436 -13.32 -5.56 -12.35
N TYR A 437 -13.85 -5.17 -11.19
CA TYR A 437 -13.74 -3.79 -10.70
C TYR A 437 -12.38 -3.54 -10.07
N ILE A 438 -11.93 -2.28 -10.20
CA ILE A 438 -10.66 -1.79 -9.69
C ILE A 438 -10.97 -0.69 -8.67
N TYR A 439 -10.39 -0.79 -7.49
CA TYR A 439 -10.61 0.12 -6.37
C TYR A 439 -9.33 0.88 -6.08
N ILE A 440 -9.34 2.19 -6.27
CA ILE A 440 -8.23 3.05 -5.91
C ILE A 440 -8.63 4.00 -4.79
N VAL A 441 -7.68 4.30 -3.92
CA VAL A 441 -7.87 5.21 -2.80
C VAL A 441 -6.83 6.31 -2.81
N ASP A 442 -7.16 7.46 -2.24
CA ASP A 442 -6.36 8.67 -2.35
C ASP A 442 -6.00 9.28 -0.99
N ARG A 443 -4.74 9.71 -0.84
CA ARG A 443 -4.24 10.39 0.38
C ARG A 443 -4.75 11.82 0.52
N SER A 444 -5.11 12.45 -0.57
CA SER A 444 -5.55 13.86 -0.58
C SER A 444 -7.04 14.02 -0.28
N GLY A 445 -7.70 12.96 0.23
CA GLY A 445 -9.08 13.00 0.69
C GLY A 445 -10.12 13.03 -0.45
N THR A 446 -9.75 12.61 -1.68
CA THR A 446 -10.73 12.48 -2.78
C THR A 446 -11.57 11.20 -2.66
N GLY A 447 -11.23 10.32 -1.72
CA GLY A 447 -11.98 9.11 -1.40
C GLY A 447 -11.52 7.87 -2.16
N MET A 448 -12.47 6.93 -2.35
CA MET A 448 -12.30 5.70 -3.12
C MET A 448 -13.03 5.84 -4.47
N HIS A 449 -12.32 5.51 -5.55
CA HIS A 449 -12.88 5.45 -6.89
C HIS A 449 -12.98 4.00 -7.32
N ILE A 450 -14.14 3.59 -7.83
CA ILE A 450 -14.40 2.28 -8.39
C ILE A 450 -14.36 2.42 -9.91
N LEU A 451 -13.50 1.63 -10.55
CA LEU A 451 -13.21 1.73 -11.98
C LEU A 451 -13.45 0.38 -12.65
N GLU A 452 -13.62 0.41 -13.97
CA GLU A 452 -13.55 -0.79 -14.81
C GLU A 452 -12.69 -0.55 -16.04
N LEU A 453 -12.08 -1.62 -16.58
CA LEU A 453 -11.36 -1.56 -17.85
C LEU A 453 -12.34 -1.53 -19.02
N THR A 454 -11.96 -0.80 -20.08
CA THR A 454 -12.72 -0.67 -21.33
C THR A 454 -11.82 -0.90 -22.54
N GLY A 455 -12.39 -1.04 -23.72
CA GLY A 455 -11.65 -1.15 -24.97
C GLY A 455 -10.59 -2.25 -24.95
N ASP A 456 -9.40 -1.94 -25.47
CA ASP A 456 -8.30 -2.90 -25.61
C ASP A 456 -7.80 -3.44 -24.27
N ALA A 457 -7.84 -2.63 -23.19
CA ALA A 457 -7.43 -3.10 -21.88
C ALA A 457 -8.40 -4.17 -21.32
N ARG A 458 -9.71 -4.04 -21.57
CA ARG A 458 -10.67 -5.07 -21.20
C ARG A 458 -10.47 -6.36 -22.00
N ALA A 459 -10.16 -6.25 -23.28
CA ALA A 459 -9.87 -7.40 -24.13
C ALA A 459 -8.67 -8.25 -23.62
N VAL A 460 -7.69 -7.63 -22.92
CA VAL A 460 -6.60 -8.37 -22.25
C VAL A 460 -7.13 -9.28 -21.16
N LEU A 461 -8.09 -8.84 -20.33
CA LEU A 461 -8.67 -9.69 -19.27
C LEU A 461 -9.48 -10.86 -19.86
N GLU A 462 -10.14 -10.62 -20.98
CA GLU A 462 -11.01 -11.60 -21.64
C GLU A 462 -10.22 -12.59 -22.54
N SER A 463 -8.92 -12.34 -22.76
CA SER A 463 -8.06 -13.28 -23.51
C SER A 463 -7.78 -14.56 -22.72
N GLU A 464 -7.69 -15.69 -23.45
CA GLU A 464 -7.29 -17.00 -22.90
C GLU A 464 -5.82 -17.00 -22.48
#